data_38a7929f6b9880394b68dc0f21d0c0e0
#
_entry.id   38a7929f6b9880394b68dc0f21d0c0e0
#
_cell.length_a   1.000
_cell.length_b   1.000
_cell.length_c   1.000
_cell.angle_alpha   90.00
_cell.angle_beta   90.00
_cell.angle_gamma   90.00
#
_symmetry.space_group_name_H-M   'P 1'
#
loop_
_entity.id
_entity.type
_entity.pdbx_description
1 polymer ?
#
loop_
_entity_poly.entity_id
_entity_poly.type
_entity_poly.pdbx_seq_one_letter_code
_entity_poly.pdbx_strand_id
1 'polypeptide(L)'
;MHFPRAGVFLATATALVASAIGVAAMPHATAAELPPYHPSRLAHVATAGQVIVVTAASSNTSYGTVRAYERDGNGGWTQVVKATPARLGWSGLALAADRRQGTGKTPAGTFAIVSAFGRKADPGTELPYRQVDRNDAWTYNPRYPSTYNMFQSVDRSWDSYGGYVEHLWDYGTQYNYVSVLDYNLPKGPITTGPNGVRRTENPANTTAGGGIFLHVTNGKVTAGCIAVPENTMRQILQWLDPDRKPVIVIGTESAITRM
;
A
#
# COMPACT_ATOMS: atom_id res chain seq x y z
N MET A 1 -24.34 -70.76 -87.52
CA MET A 1 -22.98 -70.23 -87.33
C MET A 1 -23.08 -68.88 -86.68
N HIS A 2 -22.89 -68.86 -85.37
CA HIS A 2 -22.90 -67.56 -84.56
C HIS A 2 -21.69 -67.61 -83.65
N PHE A 3 -20.83 -66.66 -83.80
CA PHE A 3 -19.70 -66.46 -82.90
C PHE A 3 -20.09 -65.42 -81.78
N PRO A 4 -19.78 -65.70 -80.53
CA PRO A 4 -20.03 -64.72 -79.49
C PRO A 4 -18.86 -63.71 -79.38
N ARG A 5 -19.20 -62.47 -79.17
CA ARG A 5 -18.30 -61.34 -78.90
C ARG A 5 -17.83 -61.39 -77.46
N ALA A 6 -16.53 -61.32 -77.26
CA ALA A 6 -15.89 -61.11 -75.95
C ALA A 6 -16.01 -59.67 -75.53
N GLY A 7 -16.57 -59.47 -74.34
CA GLY A 7 -16.62 -58.15 -73.68
C GLY A 7 -15.37 -57.93 -72.83
N VAL A 8 -14.68 -56.82 -73.05
CA VAL A 8 -13.55 -56.34 -72.23
C VAL A 8 -14.11 -55.51 -71.06
N PHE A 9 -13.90 -55.98 -69.84
CA PHE A 9 -14.20 -55.22 -68.66
C PHE A 9 -12.98 -54.33 -68.29
N LEU A 10 -13.16 -53.02 -68.35
CA LEU A 10 -12.19 -52.04 -67.89
C LEU A 10 -12.42 -51.82 -66.38
N ALA A 11 -11.48 -52.23 -65.54
CA ALA A 11 -11.51 -51.93 -64.11
C ALA A 11 -10.89 -50.52 -63.82
N THR A 12 -11.73 -49.62 -63.47
CA THR A 12 -11.30 -48.28 -63.00
C THR A 12 -10.91 -48.36 -61.51
N ALA A 13 -9.62 -48.26 -61.21
CA ALA A 13 -9.11 -48.09 -59.81
C ALA A 13 -9.30 -46.66 -59.34
N THR A 14 -10.19 -46.46 -58.38
CA THR A 14 -10.38 -45.18 -57.71
C THR A 14 -9.36 -45.03 -56.56
N ALA A 15 -8.36 -44.19 -56.71
CA ALA A 15 -7.41 -43.84 -55.63
C ALA A 15 -8.05 -42.88 -54.64
N LEU A 16 -8.29 -43.33 -53.40
CA LEU A 16 -8.66 -42.44 -52.27
C LEU A 16 -7.42 -41.69 -51.79
N VAL A 17 -7.38 -40.40 -52.04
CA VAL A 17 -6.39 -39.50 -51.40
C VAL A 17 -6.91 -39.13 -50.01
N ALA A 18 -6.34 -39.71 -48.94
CA ALA A 18 -6.59 -39.33 -47.55
C ALA A 18 -5.79 -38.04 -47.27
N SER A 19 -6.46 -36.89 -47.25
CA SER A 19 -5.89 -35.63 -46.78
C SER A 19 -5.80 -35.65 -45.25
N ALA A 20 -4.60 -35.85 -44.71
CA ALA A 20 -4.33 -35.65 -43.29
C ALA A 20 -4.39 -34.15 -42.94
N ILE A 21 -5.48 -33.72 -42.32
CA ILE A 21 -5.57 -32.37 -41.74
C ILE A 21 -4.69 -32.37 -40.48
N GLY A 22 -3.48 -31.86 -40.61
CA GLY A 22 -2.61 -31.60 -39.47
C GLY A 22 -3.22 -30.49 -38.60
N VAL A 23 -3.80 -30.86 -37.46
CA VAL A 23 -4.19 -29.88 -36.42
C VAL A 23 -2.89 -29.33 -35.83
N ALA A 24 -2.48 -28.15 -36.27
CA ALA A 24 -1.40 -27.42 -35.64
C ALA A 24 -1.83 -27.10 -34.21
N ALA A 25 -1.14 -27.67 -33.21
CA ALA A 25 -1.34 -27.31 -31.81
C ALA A 25 -1.01 -25.82 -31.64
N MET A 26 -2.01 -25.00 -31.31
CA MET A 26 -1.79 -23.61 -30.94
C MET A 26 -0.89 -23.60 -29.73
N PRO A 27 0.18 -22.73 -29.70
CA PRO A 27 0.99 -22.59 -28.52
C PRO A 27 0.09 -22.14 -27.37
N HIS A 28 0.09 -22.91 -26.30
CA HIS A 28 -0.61 -22.51 -25.07
C HIS A 28 0.05 -21.21 -24.62
N ALA A 29 -0.70 -20.11 -24.58
CA ALA A 29 -0.23 -18.85 -23.99
C ALA A 29 0.12 -19.17 -22.53
N THR A 30 1.40 -19.16 -22.19
CA THR A 30 1.85 -19.24 -20.80
C THR A 30 1.24 -18.06 -20.07
N ALA A 31 0.47 -18.31 -19.01
CA ALA A 31 -0.07 -17.23 -18.17
C ALA A 31 1.09 -16.33 -17.75
N ALA A 32 1.00 -15.03 -18.04
CA ALA A 32 2.04 -14.09 -17.69
C ALA A 32 2.30 -14.16 -16.18
N GLU A 33 3.57 -14.32 -15.79
CA GLU A 33 3.93 -14.37 -14.38
C GLU A 33 3.53 -13.08 -13.68
N LEU A 34 2.84 -13.20 -12.53
CA LEU A 34 2.42 -12.04 -11.75
C LEU A 34 3.67 -11.29 -11.24
N PRO A 35 3.68 -9.95 -11.31
CA PRO A 35 4.81 -9.16 -10.84
C PRO A 35 5.04 -9.35 -9.34
N PRO A 36 6.27 -9.17 -8.82
CA PRO A 36 6.61 -9.41 -7.42
C PRO A 36 5.76 -8.59 -6.44
N TYR A 37 5.30 -7.42 -6.85
CA TYR A 37 4.43 -6.55 -6.04
C TYR A 37 2.94 -6.95 -6.08
N HIS A 38 2.55 -8.00 -6.80
CA HIS A 38 1.17 -8.46 -6.79
C HIS A 38 0.84 -9.11 -5.43
N PRO A 39 -0.33 -8.80 -4.79
CA PRO A 39 -0.63 -9.28 -3.43
C PRO A 39 -0.57 -10.79 -3.24
N SER A 40 -0.87 -11.61 -4.27
CA SER A 40 -0.73 -13.07 -4.19
C SER A 40 0.71 -13.55 -3.95
N ARG A 41 1.71 -12.68 -4.09
CA ARG A 41 3.13 -12.99 -3.89
C ARG A 41 3.70 -12.40 -2.58
N LEU A 42 2.91 -11.64 -1.84
CA LEU A 42 3.33 -10.96 -0.61
C LEU A 42 3.11 -11.85 0.62
N ALA A 43 4.08 -11.87 1.55
CA ALA A 43 4.09 -12.81 2.66
C ALA A 43 3.00 -12.52 3.72
N HIS A 44 2.72 -11.26 4.04
CA HIS A 44 1.95 -10.89 5.23
C HIS A 44 0.58 -10.24 4.92
N VAL A 45 -0.09 -10.68 3.83
CA VAL A 45 -1.39 -10.13 3.40
C VAL A 45 -2.52 -11.15 3.39
N ALA A 46 -2.31 -12.34 3.99
CA ALA A 46 -3.27 -13.46 3.89
C ALA A 46 -4.68 -13.10 4.39
N THR A 47 -4.78 -12.29 5.45
CA THR A 47 -6.06 -11.88 6.04
C THR A 47 -6.55 -10.52 5.56
N ALA A 48 -5.76 -9.80 4.76
CA ALA A 48 -6.13 -8.49 4.24
C ALA A 48 -7.12 -8.62 3.09
N GLY A 49 -8.17 -7.79 3.09
CA GLY A 49 -9.07 -7.59 1.96
C GLY A 49 -8.67 -6.42 1.08
N GLN A 50 -7.82 -5.52 1.59
CA GLN A 50 -7.31 -4.35 0.88
C GLN A 50 -5.81 -4.21 1.13
N VAL A 51 -5.04 -4.04 0.04
CA VAL A 51 -3.58 -3.94 0.12
C VAL A 51 -3.09 -2.76 -0.70
N ILE A 52 -2.40 -1.83 -0.06
CA ILE A 52 -1.59 -0.80 -0.72
C ILE A 52 -0.17 -1.34 -0.82
N VAL A 53 0.42 -1.29 -2.02
CA VAL A 53 1.80 -1.73 -2.25
C VAL A 53 2.65 -0.55 -2.66
N VAL A 54 3.72 -0.31 -1.92
CA VAL A 54 4.71 0.74 -2.16
C VAL A 54 6.04 0.09 -2.52
N THR A 55 6.47 0.27 -3.77
CA THR A 55 7.75 -0.25 -4.24
C THR A 55 8.74 0.87 -4.52
N ALA A 56 10.00 0.63 -4.24
CA ALA A 56 11.14 1.46 -4.60
C ALA A 56 12.19 0.63 -5.35
N ALA A 57 12.89 1.22 -6.30
CA ALA A 57 13.93 0.52 -7.07
C ALA A 57 15.09 0.07 -6.18
N SER A 58 15.43 0.83 -5.14
CA SER A 58 16.46 0.49 -4.16
C SER A 58 16.16 1.09 -2.79
N SER A 59 16.89 0.65 -1.75
CA SER A 59 16.75 1.18 -0.38
C SER A 59 17.26 2.61 -0.21
N ASN A 60 17.97 3.17 -1.18
CA ASN A 60 18.57 4.51 -1.10
C ASN A 60 17.82 5.58 -1.90
N THR A 61 16.73 5.20 -2.59
CA THR A 61 15.93 6.15 -3.36
C THR A 61 14.80 6.75 -2.54
N SER A 62 14.51 8.03 -2.76
CA SER A 62 13.33 8.72 -2.22
C SER A 62 12.15 8.73 -3.20
N TYR A 63 12.23 7.96 -4.27
CA TYR A 63 11.16 7.76 -5.23
C TYR A 63 10.55 6.37 -5.07
N GLY A 64 9.24 6.28 -5.16
CA GLY A 64 8.52 5.04 -5.12
C GLY A 64 7.32 5.02 -6.06
N THR A 65 6.67 3.89 -6.10
CA THR A 65 5.40 3.69 -6.82
C THR A 65 4.40 3.08 -5.87
N VAL A 66 3.22 3.70 -5.78
CA VAL A 66 2.06 3.19 -5.02
C VAL A 66 1.09 2.52 -5.97
N ARG A 67 0.53 1.38 -5.54
CA ARG A 67 -0.59 0.66 -6.17
C ARG A 67 -1.54 0.22 -5.07
N ALA A 68 -2.83 0.05 -5.37
CA ALA A 68 -3.77 -0.53 -4.42
C ALA A 68 -4.57 -1.65 -5.06
N TYR A 69 -4.87 -2.67 -4.27
CA TYR A 69 -5.55 -3.88 -4.69
C TYR A 69 -6.62 -4.26 -3.68
N GLU A 70 -7.71 -4.77 -4.19
CA GLU A 70 -8.83 -5.29 -3.42
C GLU A 70 -8.97 -6.79 -3.66
N ARG A 71 -9.19 -7.56 -2.58
CA ARG A 71 -9.50 -8.98 -2.70
C ARG A 71 -10.93 -9.15 -3.19
N ASP A 72 -11.10 -9.90 -4.25
CA ASP A 72 -12.41 -10.25 -4.79
C ASP A 72 -13.07 -11.41 -4.00
N GLY A 73 -14.35 -11.68 -4.29
CA GLY A 73 -15.12 -12.76 -3.64
C GLY A 73 -14.61 -14.16 -3.92
N ASN A 74 -13.73 -14.34 -4.91
CA ASN A 74 -13.15 -15.63 -5.32
C ASN A 74 -11.72 -15.82 -4.79
N GLY A 75 -11.22 -14.89 -3.96
CA GLY A 75 -9.88 -14.92 -3.39
C GLY A 75 -8.79 -14.36 -4.31
N GLY A 76 -9.14 -13.86 -5.49
CA GLY A 76 -8.27 -13.12 -6.39
C GLY A 76 -8.06 -11.66 -5.95
N TRP A 77 -7.33 -10.89 -6.75
CA TRP A 77 -7.03 -9.48 -6.49
C TRP A 77 -7.32 -8.62 -7.70
N THR A 78 -8.08 -7.55 -7.50
CA THR A 78 -8.34 -6.52 -8.50
C THR A 78 -7.57 -5.26 -8.16
N GLN A 79 -6.84 -4.69 -9.11
CA GLN A 79 -6.15 -3.43 -8.92
C GLN A 79 -7.13 -2.26 -8.99
N VAL A 80 -7.24 -1.48 -7.91
CA VAL A 80 -8.15 -0.33 -7.78
C VAL A 80 -7.43 1.01 -7.94
N VAL A 81 -6.14 1.08 -7.58
CA VAL A 81 -5.29 2.24 -7.86
C VAL A 81 -4.13 1.80 -8.73
N LYS A 82 -4.02 2.38 -9.93
CA LYS A 82 -2.93 2.12 -10.88
C LYS A 82 -1.61 2.63 -10.33
N ALA A 83 -0.50 2.14 -10.90
CA ALA A 83 0.84 2.61 -10.57
C ALA A 83 0.92 4.14 -10.58
N THR A 84 1.13 4.71 -9.40
CA THR A 84 1.18 6.15 -9.17
C THR A 84 2.52 6.53 -8.55
N PRO A 85 3.23 7.53 -9.08
CA PRO A 85 4.48 8.00 -8.48
C PRO A 85 4.27 8.45 -7.04
N ALA A 86 5.24 8.11 -6.17
CA ALA A 86 5.26 8.51 -4.76
C ALA A 86 6.61 9.10 -4.36
N ARG A 87 6.59 9.93 -3.31
CA ARG A 87 7.79 10.40 -2.62
C ARG A 87 7.93 9.66 -1.30
N LEU A 88 9.16 9.34 -0.96
CA LEU A 88 9.55 8.60 0.25
C LEU A 88 10.49 9.45 1.09
N GLY A 89 10.95 8.91 2.20
CA GLY A 89 11.94 9.51 3.06
C GLY A 89 13.19 9.97 2.30
N TRP A 90 13.77 11.12 2.68
CA TRP A 90 14.95 11.70 2.00
C TRP A 90 16.16 10.77 1.94
N SER A 91 16.25 9.83 2.88
CA SER A 91 17.31 8.80 2.93
C SER A 91 16.85 7.44 2.41
N GLY A 92 15.67 7.34 1.77
CA GLY A 92 15.11 6.08 1.24
C GLY A 92 14.45 5.22 2.30
N LEU A 93 14.70 3.90 2.27
CA LEU A 93 14.04 2.88 3.11
C LEU A 93 15.01 2.28 4.15
N ALA A 94 14.46 1.81 5.26
CA ALA A 94 15.10 0.88 6.19
C ALA A 94 14.09 -0.17 6.63
N LEU A 95 14.53 -1.38 6.96
CA LEU A 95 13.63 -2.35 7.60
C LEU A 95 13.00 -1.72 8.85
N ALA A 96 11.73 -2.03 9.11
CA ALA A 96 10.99 -1.44 10.23
C ALA A 96 11.71 -1.62 11.58
N ALA A 97 12.35 -2.79 11.80
CA ALA A 97 13.13 -3.08 13.00
C ALA A 97 14.41 -2.24 13.13
N ASP A 98 15.00 -1.84 12.01
CA ASP A 98 16.28 -1.12 11.96
C ASP A 98 16.11 0.39 11.84
N ARG A 99 14.90 0.86 11.52
CA ARG A 99 14.62 2.29 11.38
C ARG A 99 14.83 3.02 12.71
N ARG A 100 15.44 4.21 12.63
CA ARG A 100 15.67 5.10 13.80
C ARG A 100 15.08 6.47 13.54
N GLN A 101 14.66 7.13 14.63
CA GLN A 101 14.16 8.51 14.60
C GLN A 101 15.20 9.45 13.99
N GLY A 102 14.75 10.44 13.21
CA GLY A 102 15.60 11.47 12.61
C GLY A 102 16.44 11.03 11.41
N THR A 103 16.34 9.76 10.98
CA THR A 103 17.14 9.24 9.85
C THR A 103 16.59 9.60 8.48
N GLY A 104 15.34 10.07 8.39
CA GLY A 104 14.67 10.33 7.12
C GLY A 104 14.39 9.07 6.30
N LYS A 105 14.36 7.91 6.94
CA LYS A 105 14.06 6.62 6.30
C LYS A 105 12.57 6.30 6.40
N THR A 106 11.96 5.83 5.30
CA THR A 106 10.64 5.21 5.32
C THR A 106 10.78 3.77 5.83
N PRO A 107 9.96 3.32 6.79
CA PRO A 107 10.02 1.93 7.25
C PRO A 107 9.56 0.97 6.16
N ALA A 108 10.35 -0.07 5.88
CA ALA A 108 9.98 -1.19 5.02
C ALA A 108 9.39 -2.32 5.86
N GLY A 109 8.26 -2.86 5.43
CA GLY A 109 7.49 -3.88 6.14
C GLY A 109 6.02 -3.83 5.74
N THR A 110 5.20 -4.60 6.47
CA THR A 110 3.74 -4.60 6.34
C THR A 110 3.11 -3.94 7.56
N PHE A 111 2.23 -2.96 7.34
CA PHE A 111 1.60 -2.16 8.40
C PHE A 111 0.09 -2.10 8.17
N ALA A 112 -0.69 -2.15 9.26
CA ALA A 112 -2.11 -1.87 9.19
C ALA A 112 -2.36 -0.37 8.98
N ILE A 113 -3.45 -0.04 8.29
CA ILE A 113 -3.98 1.32 8.19
C ILE A 113 -5.11 1.44 9.19
N VAL A 114 -4.93 2.28 10.22
CA VAL A 114 -5.78 2.22 11.43
C VAL A 114 -6.73 3.40 11.59
N SER A 115 -6.43 4.53 10.97
CA SER A 115 -7.25 5.75 11.03
C SER A 115 -6.84 6.72 9.94
N ALA A 116 -7.59 7.81 9.82
CA ALA A 116 -7.31 8.88 8.91
C ALA A 116 -7.54 10.25 9.55
N PHE A 117 -6.89 11.26 9.03
CA PHE A 117 -7.17 12.64 9.37
C PHE A 117 -6.90 13.57 8.17
N GLY A 118 -7.31 14.82 8.27
CA GLY A 118 -6.99 15.79 7.24
C GLY A 118 -7.48 17.19 7.55
N ARG A 119 -6.93 18.19 6.87
CA ARG A 119 -7.42 19.57 6.92
C ARG A 119 -8.76 19.73 6.22
N LYS A 120 -9.03 18.92 5.21
CA LYS A 120 -10.31 18.87 4.52
C LYS A 120 -11.30 18.00 5.27
N ALA A 121 -12.57 18.21 5.00
CA ALA A 121 -13.63 17.33 5.49
C ALA A 121 -13.41 15.89 5.02
N ASP A 122 -14.00 14.95 5.73
CA ASP A 122 -13.99 13.53 5.37
C ASP A 122 -14.41 13.35 3.90
N PRO A 123 -13.57 12.72 3.09
CA PRO A 123 -13.89 12.46 1.68
C PRO A 123 -14.93 11.34 1.49
N GLY A 124 -15.45 10.73 2.55
CA GLY A 124 -16.31 9.54 2.56
C GLY A 124 -15.49 8.26 2.79
N THR A 125 -14.58 8.25 3.78
CA THR A 125 -13.85 7.05 4.21
C THR A 125 -14.63 6.30 5.29
N GLU A 126 -14.53 4.96 5.30
CA GLU A 126 -15.04 4.14 6.40
C GLU A 126 -14.06 4.07 7.59
N LEU A 127 -12.83 4.56 7.43
CA LEU A 127 -11.88 4.65 8.54
C LEU A 127 -12.32 5.70 9.56
N PRO A 128 -11.98 5.54 10.86
CA PRO A 128 -12.10 6.62 11.82
C PRO A 128 -11.37 7.87 11.29
N TYR A 129 -12.11 8.94 10.97
CA TYR A 129 -11.59 10.16 10.39
C TYR A 129 -11.67 11.34 11.36
N ARG A 130 -10.60 12.13 11.43
CA ARG A 130 -10.56 13.39 12.15
C ARG A 130 -10.27 14.55 11.20
N GLN A 131 -11.20 15.49 11.05
CA GLN A 131 -10.86 16.78 10.46
C GLN A 131 -10.05 17.57 11.48
N VAL A 132 -8.80 17.89 11.14
CA VAL A 132 -7.87 18.56 12.06
C VAL A 132 -8.05 20.07 12.04
N ASP A 133 -7.74 20.68 13.17
CA ASP A 133 -7.68 22.12 13.36
C ASP A 133 -6.30 22.55 13.92
N ARG A 134 -6.18 23.82 14.36
CA ARG A 134 -4.91 24.40 14.85
C ARG A 134 -4.45 23.83 16.20
N ASN A 135 -5.34 23.15 16.92
CA ASN A 135 -5.04 22.55 18.22
C ASN A 135 -4.54 21.12 18.10
N ASP A 136 -4.64 20.53 16.90
CA ASP A 136 -4.29 19.14 16.65
C ASP A 136 -2.79 18.99 16.35
N ALA A 137 -2.15 18.05 17.03
CA ALA A 137 -0.74 17.78 16.91
C ALA A 137 -0.44 16.26 16.91
N TRP A 138 0.69 15.87 16.33
CA TRP A 138 1.26 14.55 16.50
C TRP A 138 2.58 14.67 17.26
N THR A 139 2.66 14.05 18.45
CA THR A 139 3.80 14.19 19.34
C THR A 139 4.71 12.97 19.29
N TYR A 140 6.03 13.17 19.21
CA TYR A 140 7.02 12.08 19.18
C TYR A 140 8.35 12.46 19.84
N ASN A 141 8.29 13.23 20.95
CA ASN A 141 9.48 13.58 21.74
C ASN A 141 9.91 12.37 22.60
N PRO A 142 11.13 11.83 22.41
CA PRO A 142 11.60 10.67 23.16
C PRO A 142 11.75 10.90 24.66
N ARG A 143 11.79 12.16 25.11
CA ARG A 143 11.82 12.51 26.55
C ARG A 143 10.47 12.33 27.24
N TYR A 144 9.38 12.17 26.48
CA TYR A 144 8.02 12.00 26.99
C TYR A 144 7.38 10.70 26.44
N PRO A 145 7.86 9.51 26.88
CA PRO A 145 7.42 8.23 26.31
C PRO A 145 5.90 8.04 26.34
N SER A 146 5.24 8.48 27.42
CA SER A 146 3.79 8.29 27.59
C SER A 146 2.94 9.03 26.55
N THR A 147 3.50 9.98 25.81
CA THR A 147 2.82 10.72 24.73
C THR A 147 3.46 10.48 23.37
N TYR A 148 4.44 9.57 23.30
CA TYR A 148 5.23 9.34 22.11
C TYR A 148 4.43 8.65 21.00
N ASN A 149 4.57 9.15 19.77
CA ASN A 149 3.92 8.66 18.56
C ASN A 149 2.39 8.64 18.66
N MET A 150 1.81 9.78 19.07
CA MET A 150 0.40 9.86 19.42
C MET A 150 -0.24 11.15 18.92
N PHE A 151 -1.47 11.03 18.42
CA PHE A 151 -2.34 12.17 18.12
C PHE A 151 -2.78 12.88 19.41
N GLN A 152 -2.73 14.19 19.42
CA GLN A 152 -3.18 15.06 20.50
C GLN A 152 -4.16 16.10 19.95
N SER A 153 -5.21 16.41 20.73
CA SER A 153 -6.21 17.41 20.37
C SER A 153 -6.51 18.26 21.61
N VAL A 154 -5.61 19.17 21.92
CA VAL A 154 -5.74 20.08 23.05
C VAL A 154 -5.23 21.46 22.68
N ASP A 155 -5.93 22.49 23.15
CA ASP A 155 -5.52 23.88 22.99
C ASP A 155 -4.37 24.18 23.96
N ARG A 156 -3.17 23.87 23.52
CA ARG A 156 -1.93 24.17 24.26
C ARG A 156 -0.75 24.34 23.31
N SER A 157 0.23 25.10 23.74
CA SER A 157 1.54 25.11 23.12
C SER A 157 2.27 23.79 23.37
N TRP A 158 2.85 23.21 22.29
CA TRP A 158 3.74 22.07 22.34
C TRP A 158 5.22 22.48 22.24
N ASP A 159 5.55 23.76 22.51
CA ASP A 159 6.91 24.31 22.35
C ASP A 159 7.95 23.56 23.18
N SER A 160 7.57 23.05 24.37
CA SER A 160 8.43 22.21 25.21
C SER A 160 8.83 20.88 24.55
N TYR A 161 8.14 20.47 23.50
CA TYR A 161 8.47 19.27 22.69
C TYR A 161 9.51 19.59 21.59
N GLY A 162 9.82 20.88 21.36
CA GLY A 162 10.77 21.32 20.33
C GLY A 162 10.41 20.80 18.95
N GLY A 163 11.40 20.37 18.16
CA GLY A 163 11.19 19.80 16.84
C GLY A 163 10.58 18.37 16.80
N TYR A 164 10.06 17.88 17.93
CA TYR A 164 9.47 16.55 18.06
C TYR A 164 7.94 16.60 18.15
N VAL A 165 7.35 17.54 17.42
CA VAL A 165 5.91 17.68 17.28
C VAL A 165 5.56 18.13 15.87
N GLU A 166 4.52 17.57 15.32
CA GLU A 166 3.90 18.05 14.08
C GLU A 166 2.60 18.76 14.45
N HIS A 167 2.54 20.08 14.23
CA HIS A 167 1.31 20.85 14.24
C HIS A 167 0.58 20.55 12.93
N LEU A 168 -0.43 19.69 12.99
CA LEU A 168 -0.99 19.02 11.81
C LEU A 168 -1.61 20.01 10.80
N TRP A 169 -2.18 21.10 11.31
CA TRP A 169 -2.73 22.16 10.46
C TRP A 169 -1.68 22.88 9.63
N ASP A 170 -0.47 23.04 10.14
CA ASP A 170 0.57 23.89 9.55
C ASP A 170 1.29 23.23 8.37
N TYR A 171 1.11 21.93 8.18
CA TYR A 171 1.60 21.19 7.00
C TYR A 171 0.84 21.54 5.71
N GLY A 172 -0.23 22.33 5.80
CA GLY A 172 -0.93 22.85 4.64
C GLY A 172 -1.52 21.74 3.76
N THR A 173 -1.35 21.86 2.46
CA THR A 173 -1.93 20.91 1.49
C THR A 173 -1.41 19.49 1.65
N GLN A 174 -0.22 19.29 2.22
CA GLN A 174 0.33 17.95 2.47
C GLN A 174 -0.59 17.11 3.37
N TYR A 175 -1.25 17.77 4.32
CA TYR A 175 -2.18 17.11 5.24
C TYR A 175 -3.65 17.40 4.92
N ASN A 176 -3.98 17.70 3.64
CA ASN A 176 -5.37 17.73 3.21
C ASN A 176 -6.07 16.40 3.45
N TYR A 177 -5.36 15.29 3.21
CA TYR A 177 -5.80 13.92 3.43
C TYR A 177 -4.62 13.05 3.87
N VAL A 178 -4.79 12.29 4.95
CA VAL A 178 -3.75 11.47 5.57
C VAL A 178 -4.33 10.16 6.06
N SER A 179 -3.67 9.04 5.83
CA SER A 179 -3.91 7.78 6.54
C SER A 179 -2.75 7.42 7.46
N VAL A 180 -3.08 6.90 8.65
CA VAL A 180 -2.13 6.56 9.71
C VAL A 180 -1.76 5.10 9.62
N LEU A 181 -0.47 4.81 9.55
CA LEU A 181 0.08 3.46 9.62
C LEU A 181 0.33 3.08 11.08
N ASP A 182 0.13 1.81 11.44
CA ASP A 182 0.38 1.30 12.79
C ASP A 182 1.87 1.14 13.12
N TYR A 183 2.77 1.66 12.26
CA TYR A 183 4.20 1.64 12.52
C TYR A 183 4.53 2.29 13.87
N ASN A 184 5.07 1.47 14.78
CA ASN A 184 5.53 1.90 16.10
C ASN A 184 4.50 2.74 16.88
N LEU A 185 3.19 2.47 16.72
CA LEU A 185 2.19 3.09 17.57
C LEU A 185 2.25 2.50 18.99
N PRO A 186 1.88 3.26 20.04
CA PRO A 186 1.78 2.73 21.38
C PRO A 186 0.76 1.57 21.44
N LYS A 187 1.03 0.59 22.28
CA LYS A 187 0.17 -0.58 22.47
C LYS A 187 -0.57 -0.49 23.78
N GLY A 188 -1.86 -0.74 23.77
CA GLY A 188 -2.68 -0.74 24.97
C GLY A 188 -3.54 0.51 25.13
N PRO A 189 -4.21 0.66 26.28
CA PRO A 189 -5.15 1.74 26.51
C PRO A 189 -4.51 3.12 26.43
N ILE A 190 -5.18 4.03 25.75
CA ILE A 190 -4.86 5.45 25.76
C ILE A 190 -5.86 6.15 26.67
N THR A 191 -5.37 6.83 27.69
CA THR A 191 -6.17 7.62 28.62
C THR A 191 -6.04 9.10 28.31
N THR A 192 -7.07 9.88 28.63
CA THR A 192 -7.04 11.34 28.51
C THR A 192 -7.00 11.94 29.92
N GLY A 193 -5.94 12.66 30.23
CA GLY A 193 -5.78 13.32 31.51
C GLY A 193 -6.69 14.55 31.66
N PRO A 194 -6.77 15.14 32.88
CA PRO A 194 -7.63 16.31 33.16
C PRO A 194 -7.35 17.53 32.28
N ASN A 195 -6.11 17.64 31.79
CA ASN A 195 -5.66 18.69 30.85
C ASN A 195 -5.87 18.34 29.37
N GLY A 196 -6.65 17.29 29.07
CA GLY A 196 -6.94 16.83 27.71
C GLY A 196 -5.80 16.06 27.03
N VAL A 197 -4.61 15.96 27.64
CA VAL A 197 -3.46 15.26 27.04
C VAL A 197 -3.67 13.76 27.07
N ARG A 198 -3.58 13.15 25.90
CA ARG A 198 -3.65 11.69 25.74
C ARG A 198 -2.32 11.04 26.11
N ARG A 199 -2.37 9.97 26.87
CA ARG A 199 -1.20 9.25 27.40
C ARG A 199 -1.44 7.75 27.40
N THR A 200 -0.35 6.99 27.44
CA THR A 200 -0.36 5.54 27.63
C THR A 200 0.69 5.10 28.64
N GLU A 201 0.42 3.98 29.31
CA GLU A 201 1.41 3.29 30.15
C GLU A 201 2.28 2.31 29.35
N ASN A 202 1.88 1.99 28.11
CA ASN A 202 2.61 1.11 27.18
C ASN A 202 3.13 1.91 25.98
N PRO A 203 4.18 2.72 26.17
CA PRO A 203 4.68 3.61 25.14
C PRO A 203 5.27 2.86 23.95
N ALA A 204 5.25 3.52 22.81
CA ALA A 204 6.00 3.08 21.64
C ALA A 204 7.52 3.15 21.87
N ASN A 205 8.30 2.49 21.03
CA ASN A 205 9.75 2.57 21.07
C ASN A 205 10.23 3.98 20.66
N THR A 206 10.70 4.76 21.60
CA THR A 206 11.11 6.16 21.38
C THR A 206 12.34 6.31 20.48
N THR A 207 13.08 5.23 20.19
CA THR A 207 14.23 5.27 19.28
C THR A 207 13.86 4.93 17.84
N ALA A 208 12.74 4.25 17.61
CA ALA A 208 12.32 3.79 16.27
C ALA A 208 11.71 4.93 15.42
N GLY A 209 11.27 6.02 16.06
CA GLY A 209 10.58 7.11 15.39
C GLY A 209 9.07 6.87 15.24
N GLY A 210 8.35 7.91 14.88
CA GLY A 210 6.89 7.91 14.74
C GLY A 210 6.41 8.84 13.65
N GLY A 211 5.09 9.08 13.59
CA GLY A 211 4.51 9.97 12.60
C GLY A 211 4.69 9.45 11.17
N ILE A 212 4.47 8.16 10.92
CA ILE A 212 4.58 7.57 9.58
C ILE A 212 3.19 7.46 8.97
N PHE A 213 3.00 8.23 7.91
CA PHE A 213 1.72 8.41 7.23
C PHE A 213 1.83 8.16 5.73
N LEU A 214 0.69 7.85 5.12
CA LEU A 214 0.48 8.04 3.68
C LEU A 214 -0.32 9.35 3.53
N HIS A 215 0.20 10.34 2.78
CA HIS A 215 -0.37 11.68 2.69
C HIS A 215 -0.22 12.33 1.31
N VAL A 216 -0.70 13.55 1.14
CA VAL A 216 -0.62 14.30 -0.12
C VAL A 216 0.81 14.84 -0.33
N THR A 217 1.32 14.69 -1.55
CA THR A 217 2.66 15.19 -1.90
C THR A 217 2.67 16.70 -2.16
N ASN A 218 3.76 17.35 -1.77
CA ASN A 218 4.11 18.71 -2.22
C ASN A 218 5.24 18.69 -3.27
N GLY A 219 5.54 17.51 -3.86
CA GLY A 219 6.62 17.30 -4.81
C GLY A 219 8.00 17.05 -4.18
N LYS A 220 8.17 17.32 -2.89
CA LYS A 220 9.44 17.15 -2.16
C LYS A 220 9.53 15.77 -1.50
N VAL A 221 10.73 15.42 -1.03
CA VAL A 221 10.99 14.24 -0.18
C VAL A 221 10.30 14.39 1.18
N THR A 222 10.08 13.28 1.88
CA THR A 222 9.48 13.26 3.22
C THR A 222 10.52 12.99 4.32
N ALA A 223 10.11 13.07 5.56
CA ALA A 223 10.92 12.67 6.72
C ALA A 223 10.80 11.17 7.06
N GLY A 224 10.08 10.41 6.22
CA GLY A 224 9.84 8.97 6.39
C GLY A 224 8.45 8.54 5.95
N CYS A 225 7.51 9.44 5.76
CA CYS A 225 6.20 9.18 5.23
C CYS A 225 6.22 8.75 3.75
N ILE A 226 5.07 8.34 3.25
CA ILE A 226 4.81 8.08 1.84
C ILE A 226 3.88 9.20 1.33
N ALA A 227 4.21 9.86 0.23
CA ALA A 227 3.40 10.95 -0.29
C ALA A 227 3.01 10.71 -1.76
N VAL A 228 1.71 10.89 -2.06
CA VAL A 228 1.10 10.67 -3.38
C VAL A 228 0.29 11.90 -3.82
N PRO A 229 -0.07 12.03 -5.10
CA PRO A 229 -0.95 13.11 -5.56
C PRO A 229 -2.28 13.14 -4.79
N GLU A 230 -2.84 14.34 -4.58
CA GLU A 230 -4.04 14.54 -3.76
C GLU A 230 -5.25 13.73 -4.25
N ASN A 231 -5.48 13.67 -5.57
CA ASN A 231 -6.57 12.87 -6.11
C ASN A 231 -6.42 11.39 -5.81
N THR A 232 -5.19 10.86 -5.87
CA THR A 232 -4.89 9.47 -5.49
C THR A 232 -5.12 9.26 -3.99
N MET A 233 -4.67 10.19 -3.15
CA MET A 233 -4.88 10.09 -1.70
C MET A 233 -6.37 10.09 -1.33
N ARG A 234 -7.17 10.98 -1.96
CA ARG A 234 -8.62 11.03 -1.79
C ARG A 234 -9.28 9.72 -2.24
N GLN A 235 -8.90 9.20 -3.42
CA GLN A 235 -9.41 7.91 -3.92
C GLN A 235 -9.07 6.76 -2.96
N ILE A 236 -7.86 6.72 -2.42
CA ILE A 236 -7.44 5.72 -1.43
C ILE A 236 -8.32 5.81 -0.19
N LEU A 237 -8.50 7.00 0.40
CA LEU A 237 -9.34 7.15 1.59
C LEU A 237 -10.79 6.72 1.36
N GLN A 238 -11.39 7.09 0.23
CA GLN A 238 -12.77 6.69 -0.13
C GLN A 238 -12.94 5.19 -0.31
N TRP A 239 -11.87 4.49 -0.63
CA TRP A 239 -11.86 3.04 -0.84
C TRP A 239 -11.55 2.26 0.44
N LEU A 240 -10.80 2.84 1.39
CA LEU A 240 -10.37 2.16 2.61
C LEU A 240 -11.56 1.85 3.53
N ASP A 241 -11.66 0.57 3.92
CA ASP A 241 -12.68 0.01 4.79
C ASP A 241 -12.00 -0.82 5.89
N PRO A 242 -12.16 -0.48 7.18
CA PRO A 242 -11.52 -1.17 8.30
C PRO A 242 -11.97 -2.64 8.42
N ASP A 243 -13.21 -2.98 8.03
CA ASP A 243 -13.72 -4.36 8.07
C ASP A 243 -12.98 -5.28 7.08
N ARG A 244 -12.36 -4.68 6.05
CA ARG A 244 -11.51 -5.35 5.07
C ARG A 244 -10.05 -5.48 5.50
N LYS A 245 -9.71 -5.06 6.72
CA LYS A 245 -8.36 -5.16 7.30
C LYS A 245 -7.29 -4.58 6.37
N PRO A 246 -7.35 -3.29 6.03
CA PRO A 246 -6.45 -2.68 5.07
C PRO A 246 -5.02 -2.68 5.59
N VAL A 247 -4.08 -3.05 4.71
CA VAL A 247 -2.65 -2.99 4.99
C VAL A 247 -1.88 -2.24 3.91
N ILE A 248 -0.74 -1.70 4.28
CA ILE A 248 0.25 -1.14 3.35
C ILE A 248 1.53 -1.96 3.46
N VAL A 249 2.05 -2.40 2.32
CA VAL A 249 3.30 -3.16 2.19
C VAL A 249 4.34 -2.28 1.52
N ILE A 250 5.45 -2.04 2.18
CA ILE A 250 6.50 -1.11 1.74
C ILE A 250 7.82 -1.86 1.61
N GLY A 251 8.47 -1.77 0.44
CA GLY A 251 9.76 -2.41 0.24
C GLY A 251 10.41 -2.06 -1.09
N THR A 252 11.62 -2.57 -1.31
CA THR A 252 12.23 -2.53 -2.62
C THR A 252 11.59 -3.58 -3.53
N GLU A 253 11.64 -3.38 -4.85
CA GLU A 253 11.11 -4.35 -5.83
C GLU A 253 11.69 -5.75 -5.63
N SER A 254 12.96 -5.85 -5.23
CA SER A 254 13.65 -7.13 -4.98
C SER A 254 13.30 -7.79 -3.63
N ALA A 255 12.75 -7.04 -2.67
CA ALA A 255 12.49 -7.53 -1.31
C ALA A 255 11.00 -7.56 -0.95
N ILE A 256 10.13 -6.93 -1.74
CA ILE A 256 8.71 -6.68 -1.42
C ILE A 256 7.93 -7.97 -1.06
N THR A 257 8.29 -9.09 -1.64
CA THR A 257 7.62 -10.38 -1.39
C THR A 257 7.79 -10.90 0.03
N ARG A 258 8.80 -10.40 0.77
CA ARG A 258 9.13 -10.82 2.15
C ARG A 258 8.71 -9.80 3.21
N MET A 259 8.14 -8.67 2.81
CA MET A 259 7.74 -7.57 3.70
C MET A 259 6.43 -7.84 4.41
#